data_11f227eb988740ae83d985e747e81d9f
#
_entry.id   11f227eb988740ae83d985e747e81d9f
#
_cell.length_a   1.000
_cell.length_b   1.000
_cell.length_c   1.000
_cell.angle_alpha   90.00
_cell.angle_beta   90.00
_cell.angle_gamma   90.00
#
_symmetry.space_group_name_H-M   'P 1'
#
loop_
_entity.id
_entity.type
_entity.pdbx_description
1 polymer ?
#
loop_
_entity_poly.entity_id
_entity_poly.type
_entity_poly.pdbx_seq_one_letter_code
_entity_poly.pdbx_strand_id
1 'polypeptide(L)'
;PILSVRLQECFGMTQTPAVDDGRQPLLLELLSPGFKPVQLTQDLASFWQSTYFEVRKELKRRYPKHFWPENPLESEAVRGVKRKK
;
A
#
# COMPACT_ATOMS: atom_id res chain seq x y z
N PRO A 1 -8.39 -12.29 -8.99
CA PRO A 1 -8.97 -11.75 -7.73
C PRO A 1 -8.36 -10.40 -7.36
N ILE A 2 -9.15 -9.61 -6.69
CA ILE A 2 -8.74 -8.27 -6.27
C ILE A 2 -8.78 -8.18 -4.76
N LEU A 3 -7.73 -7.62 -4.20
CA LEU A 3 -7.69 -7.36 -2.77
C LEU A 3 -7.58 -5.85 -2.56
N SER A 4 -8.55 -5.28 -1.86
CA SER A 4 -8.54 -3.85 -1.56
C SER A 4 -7.95 -3.65 -0.18
N VAL A 5 -6.92 -2.82 -0.08
CA VAL A 5 -6.22 -2.61 1.17
C VAL A 5 -5.67 -1.19 1.16
N ARG A 6 -5.63 -0.56 2.32
CA ARG A 6 -5.05 0.78 2.39
C ARG A 6 -3.55 0.70 2.12
N LEU A 7 -3.06 1.68 1.38
CA LEU A 7 -1.65 1.72 1.01
C LEU A 7 -0.75 1.59 2.23
N GLN A 8 -1.11 2.25 3.32
CA GLN A 8 -0.30 2.26 4.54
C GLN A 8 -0.09 0.87 5.10
N GLU A 9 -1.03 -0.03 4.86
CA GLU A 9 -0.93 -1.38 5.41
C GLU A 9 0.06 -2.24 4.65
N CYS A 10 0.58 -1.72 3.54
CA CYS A 10 1.55 -2.44 2.74
C CYS A 10 2.99 -1.99 2.95
N PHE A 11 3.21 -0.96 3.79
CA PHE A 11 4.58 -0.51 4.03
C PHE A 11 5.43 -1.68 4.52
N GLY A 12 6.62 -1.78 3.99
CA GLY A 12 7.55 -2.84 4.35
C GLY A 12 7.40 -4.11 3.56
N MET A 13 6.33 -4.24 2.78
CA MET A 13 6.12 -5.45 2.01
C MET A 13 6.89 -5.38 0.70
N THR A 14 7.69 -6.39 0.44
CA THR A 14 8.49 -6.44 -0.78
C THR A 14 7.89 -7.33 -1.85
N GLN A 15 6.88 -8.11 -1.51
CA GLN A 15 6.29 -9.04 -2.45
C GLN A 15 4.78 -8.83 -2.50
N THR A 16 4.24 -8.97 -3.69
CA THR A 16 2.82 -8.88 -3.88
C THR A 16 2.17 -10.16 -3.38
N PRO A 17 1.11 -10.06 -2.58
CA PRO A 17 0.38 -11.26 -2.17
C PRO A 17 -0.15 -12.03 -3.36
N ALA A 18 -0.31 -13.32 -3.18
CA ALA A 18 -0.83 -14.19 -4.22
C ALA A 18 -1.75 -15.23 -3.58
N VAL A 19 -2.58 -15.84 -4.41
CA VAL A 19 -3.44 -16.92 -3.95
C VAL A 19 -3.05 -18.19 -4.69
N ASP A 20 -3.65 -19.30 -4.28
CA ASP A 20 -3.43 -20.57 -4.97
C ASP A 20 -1.97 -20.95 -4.98
N ASP A 21 -1.35 -20.88 -3.81
CA ASP A 21 0.07 -21.22 -3.60
C ASP A 21 0.99 -20.45 -4.52
N GLY A 22 0.66 -19.20 -4.76
CA GLY A 22 1.52 -18.31 -5.55
C GLY A 22 1.30 -18.39 -7.05
N ARG A 23 0.35 -19.19 -7.48
CA ARG A 23 0.12 -19.32 -8.92
C ARG A 23 -0.66 -18.19 -9.51
N GLN A 24 -1.49 -17.53 -8.69
CA GLN A 24 -2.27 -16.40 -9.17
C GLN A 24 -2.01 -15.19 -8.32
N PRO A 25 -1.24 -14.23 -8.82
CA PRO A 25 -1.01 -13.01 -8.07
C PRO A 25 -2.31 -12.24 -7.91
N LEU A 26 -2.45 -11.57 -6.78
CA LEU A 26 -3.59 -10.72 -6.55
C LEU A 26 -3.39 -9.38 -7.24
N LEU A 27 -4.48 -8.84 -7.74
CA LEU A 27 -4.47 -7.45 -8.15
C LEU A 27 -4.78 -6.63 -6.90
N LEU A 28 -3.85 -5.81 -6.50
CA LEU A 28 -4.03 -4.99 -5.31
C LEU A 28 -4.68 -3.68 -5.69
N GLU A 29 -5.78 -3.37 -5.02
CA GLU A 29 -6.37 -2.05 -5.12
C GLU A 29 -5.94 -1.30 -3.87
N LEU A 30 -4.99 -0.39 -4.04
CA LEU A 30 -4.46 0.36 -2.93
C LEU A 30 -5.35 1.56 -2.65
N LEU A 31 -5.72 1.72 -1.38
CA LEU A 31 -6.68 2.73 -0.97
C LEU A 31 -6.01 3.81 -0.13
N SER A 32 -6.56 5.01 -0.20
CA SER A 32 -6.14 6.09 0.67
C SER A 32 -6.63 5.83 2.09
N PRO A 33 -6.20 6.65 3.06
CA PRO A 33 -6.74 6.54 4.42
C PRO A 33 -8.26 6.65 4.47
N GLY A 34 -8.86 7.34 3.51
CA GLY A 34 -10.31 7.47 3.42
C GLY A 34 -10.96 6.37 2.61
N PHE A 35 -10.21 5.30 2.29
CA PHE A 35 -10.72 4.14 1.58
C PHE A 35 -11.11 4.43 0.14
N LYS A 36 -10.44 5.39 -0.49
CA LYS A 36 -10.66 5.65 -1.91
C LYS A 36 -9.53 5.06 -2.73
N PRO A 37 -9.82 4.46 -3.88
CA PRO A 37 -8.77 3.84 -4.69
C PRO A 37 -7.77 4.87 -5.18
N VAL A 38 -6.49 4.56 -5.06
CA VAL A 38 -5.43 5.43 -5.56
C VAL A 38 -4.55 4.72 -6.57
N GLN A 39 -4.52 3.37 -6.56
CA GLN A 39 -3.66 2.64 -7.48
C GLN A 39 -4.08 1.18 -7.56
N LEU A 40 -3.96 0.61 -8.75
CA LEU A 40 -4.09 -0.83 -8.94
C LEU A 40 -2.74 -1.35 -9.36
N THR A 41 -2.28 -2.44 -8.74
CA THR A 41 -1.00 -2.99 -9.11
C THR A 41 -0.96 -4.50 -8.85
N GLN A 42 -0.24 -5.21 -9.70
CA GLN A 42 0.07 -6.61 -9.47
C GLN A 42 1.52 -6.78 -9.07
N ASP A 43 2.29 -5.69 -9.04
CA ASP A 43 3.70 -5.75 -8.72
C ASP A 43 4.02 -4.66 -7.72
N LEU A 44 3.92 -5.03 -6.44
CA LEU A 44 4.11 -4.08 -5.36
C LEU A 44 5.53 -3.54 -5.32
N ALA A 45 6.52 -4.39 -5.63
CA ALA A 45 7.90 -3.95 -5.61
C ALA A 45 8.13 -2.82 -6.63
N SER A 46 7.60 -2.97 -7.84
CA SER A 46 7.72 -1.92 -8.84
C SER A 46 6.96 -0.67 -8.43
N PHE A 47 5.81 -0.84 -7.80
CA PHE A 47 5.06 0.30 -7.31
C PHE A 47 5.91 1.13 -6.35
N TRP A 48 6.59 0.45 -5.40
CA TRP A 48 7.41 1.16 -4.42
C TRP A 48 8.56 1.91 -5.06
N GLN A 49 9.09 1.38 -6.17
CA GLN A 49 10.28 1.94 -6.78
C GLN A 49 9.99 3.18 -7.62
N SER A 50 8.77 3.33 -8.08
CA SER A 50 8.48 4.43 -8.99
C SER A 50 7.18 5.14 -8.67
N THR A 51 6.07 4.45 -8.84
CA THR A 51 4.74 5.08 -8.76
C THR A 51 4.44 5.63 -7.38
N TYR A 52 4.97 4.98 -6.34
CA TYR A 52 4.69 5.40 -4.97
C TYR A 52 5.02 6.87 -4.74
N PHE A 53 6.11 7.35 -5.33
CA PHE A 53 6.54 8.72 -5.03
C PHE A 53 5.55 9.75 -5.55
N GLU A 54 4.88 9.47 -6.66
CA GLU A 54 3.85 10.36 -7.14
C GLU A 54 2.60 10.26 -6.28
N VAL A 55 2.21 9.05 -5.92
CA VAL A 55 1.06 8.83 -5.06
C VAL A 55 1.30 9.45 -3.69
N ARG A 56 2.53 9.32 -3.17
CA ARG A 56 2.89 9.89 -1.89
C ARG A 56 2.69 11.40 -1.86
N LYS A 57 3.07 12.10 -2.92
CA LYS A 57 2.89 13.54 -2.98
C LYS A 57 1.44 13.92 -2.79
N GLU A 58 0.57 13.23 -3.48
CA GLU A 58 -0.85 13.53 -3.42
C GLU A 58 -1.43 13.18 -2.06
N LEU A 59 -1.06 12.02 -1.52
CA LEU A 59 -1.59 11.59 -0.23
C LEU A 59 -1.07 12.47 0.90
N LYS A 60 0.18 12.90 0.81
CA LYS A 60 0.75 13.77 1.82
C LYS A 60 0.02 15.12 1.83
N ARG A 61 -0.38 15.59 0.65
CA ARG A 61 -1.12 16.83 0.55
C ARG A 61 -2.52 16.70 1.12
N ARG A 62 -3.17 15.58 0.84
CA ARG A 62 -4.55 15.37 1.27
C ARG A 62 -4.67 14.90 2.72
N TYR A 63 -3.70 14.15 3.18
CA TYR A 63 -3.73 13.54 4.51
C TYR A 63 -2.43 13.84 5.24
N PRO A 64 -2.17 15.11 5.53
CA PRO A 64 -0.86 15.50 6.09
C PRO A 64 -0.58 14.95 7.48
N LYS A 65 -1.60 14.51 8.19
CA LYS A 65 -1.39 14.00 9.54
C LYS A 65 -1.04 12.51 9.56
N HIS A 66 -1.09 11.85 8.41
CA HIS A 66 -0.72 10.44 8.33
C HIS A 66 0.76 10.34 7.99
N PHE A 67 1.32 9.18 8.28
CA PHE A 67 2.74 8.93 8.04
C PHE A 67 2.96 8.50 6.60
N TRP A 68 3.79 9.23 5.89
CA TRP A 68 4.11 8.93 4.49
C TRP A 68 5.63 8.86 4.35
N PRO A 69 6.24 7.70 4.62
CA PRO A 69 7.70 7.59 4.62
C PRO A 69 8.29 7.81 3.24
N GLU A 70 9.52 8.30 3.22
CA GLU A 70 10.23 8.44 1.97
C GLU A 70 10.70 7.07 1.45
N ASN A 71 10.95 6.15 2.37
CA ASN A 71 11.34 4.80 1.99
C ASN A 71 10.30 3.82 2.54
N PRO A 72 9.31 3.46 1.72
CA PRO A 72 8.23 2.62 2.23
C PRO A 72 8.67 1.22 2.59
N LEU A 73 9.78 0.75 2.02
CA LEU A 73 10.26 -0.59 2.31
C LEU A 73 10.89 -0.72 3.68
N GLU A 74 11.36 0.40 4.23
CA GLU A 74 11.99 0.39 5.54
C GLU A 74 11.02 0.73 6.65
N SER A 75 9.76 0.92 6.32
CA SER A 75 8.76 1.30 7.31
C SER A 75 7.92 0.11 7.68
N GLU A 76 7.34 0.15 8.87
CA GLU A 76 6.40 -0.87 9.28
C GLU A 76 5.03 -0.55 8.75
N ALA A 77 4.26 -1.59 8.49
CA ALA A 77 2.89 -1.41 8.05
C ALA A 77 2.08 -0.69 9.11
N VAL A 78 1.21 0.21 8.66
CA VAL A 78 0.30 0.89 9.56
C VAL A 78 -0.98 0.10 9.57
N ARG A 79 -1.27 -0.55 10.69
CA ARG A 79 -2.44 -1.40 10.80
C ARG A 79 -3.70 -0.60 10.74
N GLY A 80 -4.67 -1.11 10.03
CA GLY A 80 -5.93 -0.43 9.92
C GLY A 80 -6.76 -0.48 11.17
N VAL A 81 -6.58 -1.54 11.94
CA VAL A 81 -7.30 -1.70 13.18
C VAL A 81 -6.38 -1.43 14.32
N LYS A 82 -6.84 -0.64 15.23
CA LYS A 82 -6.00 -0.35 16.28
C LYS A 82 -6.19 -1.24 17.30
N ARG A 83 -5.46 -1.83 17.60
CA ARG A 83 -5.67 -2.70 18.58
C ARG A 83 -5.13 -2.33 19.72
N LYS A 84 -5.38 -2.25 20.33
CA LYS A 84 -4.92 -1.96 21.25
C LYS A 84 -4.38 -2.52 21.92
N LYS A 85 -3.93 -2.49 22.04
CA LYS A 85 -3.28 -3.03 22.57
C LYS A 85 -3.20 -2.94 23.18
#